data_7ffb931b3734eb09afa0a0aec264cbe8
#
_entry.id   7ffb931b3734eb09afa0a0aec264cbe8
#
_cell.length_a   1.000
_cell.length_b   1.000
_cell.length_c   1.000
_cell.angle_alpha   90.00
_cell.angle_beta   90.00
_cell.angle_gamma   90.00
#
_symmetry.space_group_name_H-M   'P 1'
#
loop_
_entity.id
_entity.type
_entity.pdbx_description
1 polymer ?
#
loop_
_entity_poly.entity_id
_entity_poly.type
_entity_poly.pdbx_seq_one_letter_code
_entity_poly.pdbx_strand_id
1 'polypeptide(L)'
;MSGTTVRPVGALHSAGAVARRLPSTPAGAVIAAATLLALALRGYQLARPGHLLGVGDYDDGADFGSALRLVNGVLPYRDFVIVQPPGITLLMSPVAALTYLTGTAWGLAIGRILTVLASTAAVVLAGLLVRHRGWLAVVVTCGILAIYPPGAAAAHTVLLEPWLVLACLAGAVVVFDGDRLAGKTSRLAWGGVLFGLGGAVKVWAIAPALVVFVLCLPSLRRAGIFAAGVAAGFLVPALPFAIAAPRQFYDSVVVAQLARVGFRVPVRDRLHDMIGLLPGQVWPDAAILAAAVAVAAAVVLSQAANWLIDRSPPPVLEWFATLTAGLVVAMFLWSTFFATHYAAFLMPFLALALALPIARLAANLRPTGGRGRTTRWQGPVAGALICVALVAAGVVEAQPGAGLLPVPVRTTAIERVIPPGACVVTDSASYLLLANRFVSDVPGCPAMVDSLGTDLALSGGRRPNSGAADVPAVQAAWRYAFRHAQYVVLTYRGTLQCGLSPHPCGRIPWTPQLLAYFHASFRAVRHAFHFTVYARRGLALHAPAALPR
;
A
#
# COMPACT_ATOMS: atom_id res chain seq x y z
N MET A 1 49.63 59.68 5.08
CA MET A 1 50.19 58.35 5.27
C MET A 1 49.17 57.50 6.05
N SER A 2 48.31 56.82 5.31
CA SER A 2 47.27 55.97 5.88
C SER A 2 47.35 54.62 5.17
N GLY A 3 47.81 53.62 5.88
CA GLY A 3 47.95 52.25 5.41
C GLY A 3 46.60 51.53 5.42
N THR A 4 46.13 51.15 4.24
CA THR A 4 44.97 50.28 4.02
C THR A 4 45.44 48.83 4.11
N THR A 5 45.05 48.13 5.15
CA THR A 5 45.26 46.68 5.30
C THR A 5 44.15 45.94 4.57
N VAL A 6 44.51 45.28 3.46
CA VAL A 6 43.71 44.32 2.71
C VAL A 6 43.58 43.02 3.54
N ARG A 7 42.35 42.61 3.91
CA ARG A 7 42.07 41.28 4.48
C ARG A 7 41.97 40.26 3.37
N PRO A 8 42.58 39.09 3.50
CA PRO A 8 42.44 38.02 2.50
C PRO A 8 41.06 37.35 2.62
N VAL A 9 40.41 37.18 1.45
CA VAL A 9 39.26 36.31 1.28
C VAL A 9 39.79 34.88 1.30
N GLY A 10 39.56 34.18 2.37
CA GLY A 10 39.88 32.80 2.49
C GLY A 10 38.82 32.08 3.29
N ALA A 11 38.05 31.20 2.59
CA ALA A 11 37.78 29.84 3.08
C ALA A 11 36.66 29.23 2.25
N LEU A 12 37.05 28.39 1.35
CA LEU A 12 36.29 27.28 0.84
C LEU A 12 35.76 26.47 2.04
N HIS A 13 34.51 26.65 2.42
CA HIS A 13 33.86 25.77 3.37
C HIS A 13 33.47 24.50 2.65
N SER A 14 34.28 23.49 2.89
CA SER A 14 34.14 22.07 2.64
C SER A 14 32.69 21.58 2.65
N ALA A 15 32.31 20.92 1.56
CA ALA A 15 31.18 20.02 1.48
C ALA A 15 31.47 18.76 2.35
N GLY A 16 31.50 18.93 3.66
CA GLY A 16 31.75 17.88 4.63
C GLY A 16 30.64 17.85 5.69
N ALA A 17 30.08 16.68 5.87
CA ALA A 17 29.28 16.25 7.00
C ALA A 17 27.80 16.60 6.99
N VAL A 18 27.03 15.92 6.17
CA VAL A 18 25.64 15.55 6.49
C VAL A 18 25.55 14.09 6.99
N ALA A 19 26.56 13.61 7.64
CA ALA A 19 26.42 12.57 8.65
C ALA A 19 26.03 13.26 9.96
N ARG A 20 24.85 13.86 10.04
CA ARG A 20 24.27 14.27 11.33
C ARG A 20 24.08 12.99 12.13
N ARG A 21 24.98 12.77 13.09
CA ARG A 21 24.86 11.76 14.15
C ARG A 21 23.39 11.72 14.57
N LEU A 22 22.77 10.53 14.50
CA LEU A 22 21.48 10.30 15.15
C LEU A 22 21.67 10.77 16.58
N PRO A 23 20.96 11.81 17.03
CA PRO A 23 21.21 12.33 18.35
C PRO A 23 20.84 11.25 19.37
N SER A 24 21.68 11.07 20.37
CA SER A 24 21.42 10.28 21.59
C SER A 24 20.31 10.92 22.45
N THR A 25 19.27 11.43 21.79
CA THR A 25 18.08 12.00 22.43
C THR A 25 17.07 10.89 22.68
N PRO A 26 16.25 10.95 23.73
CA PRO A 26 15.20 9.97 23.99
C PRO A 26 14.28 9.74 22.78
N ALA A 27 14.04 10.77 21.94
CA ALA A 27 13.26 10.65 20.72
C ALA A 27 13.92 9.73 19.67
N GLY A 28 15.25 9.80 19.49
CA GLY A 28 15.99 8.92 18.57
C GLY A 28 15.95 7.46 19.02
N ALA A 29 16.09 7.20 20.31
CA ALA A 29 15.97 5.86 20.87
C ALA A 29 14.56 5.26 20.67
N VAL A 30 13.52 6.08 20.85
CA VAL A 30 12.13 5.67 20.62
C VAL A 30 11.87 5.35 19.14
N ILE A 31 12.37 6.17 18.20
CA ILE A 31 12.27 5.88 16.76
C ILE A 31 12.92 4.53 16.46
N ALA A 32 14.14 4.31 16.95
CA ALA A 32 14.86 3.06 16.73
C ALA A 32 14.10 1.85 17.31
N ALA A 33 13.61 1.96 18.56
CA ALA A 33 12.85 0.89 19.20
C ALA A 33 11.54 0.56 18.46
N ALA A 34 10.76 1.56 18.06
CA ALA A 34 9.53 1.35 17.28
C ALA A 34 9.81 0.78 15.88
N THR A 35 10.91 1.19 15.26
CA THR A 35 11.35 0.65 13.95
C THR A 35 11.75 -0.81 14.09
N LEU A 36 12.50 -1.17 15.12
CA LEU A 36 12.89 -2.55 15.39
C LEU A 36 11.67 -3.42 15.73
N LEU A 37 10.72 -2.90 16.50
CA LEU A 37 9.45 -3.59 16.79
C LEU A 37 8.67 -3.84 15.50
N ALA A 38 8.51 -2.83 14.64
CA ALA A 38 7.82 -2.96 13.37
C ALA A 38 8.49 -4.00 12.46
N LEU A 39 9.82 -3.95 12.35
CA LEU A 39 10.59 -4.90 11.55
C LEU A 39 10.51 -6.31 12.12
N ALA A 40 10.65 -6.46 13.43
CA ALA A 40 10.58 -7.75 14.11
C ALA A 40 9.19 -8.39 13.97
N LEU A 41 8.12 -7.61 14.18
CA LEU A 41 6.75 -8.10 14.07
C LEU A 41 6.46 -8.57 12.64
N ARG A 42 6.65 -7.71 11.64
CA ARG A 42 6.40 -8.03 10.22
C ARG A 42 7.32 -9.14 9.71
N GLY A 43 8.60 -9.09 10.06
CA GLY A 43 9.58 -10.10 9.70
C GLY A 43 9.25 -11.46 10.30
N TYR A 44 8.90 -11.51 11.59
CA TYR A 44 8.47 -12.74 12.27
C TYR A 44 7.22 -13.34 11.61
N GLN A 45 6.21 -12.53 11.36
CA GLN A 45 4.97 -12.97 10.72
C GLN A 45 5.23 -13.56 9.32
N LEU A 46 6.05 -12.88 8.50
CA LEU A 46 6.36 -13.33 7.15
C LEU A 46 7.31 -14.55 7.13
N ALA A 47 8.21 -14.66 8.11
CA ALA A 47 9.17 -15.78 8.24
C ALA A 47 8.53 -17.08 8.74
N ARG A 48 7.27 -17.07 9.17
CA ARG A 48 6.57 -18.29 9.59
C ARG A 48 6.50 -19.31 8.44
N PRO A 49 6.58 -20.61 8.72
CA PRO A 49 6.62 -21.65 7.69
C PRO A 49 5.51 -21.50 6.65
N GLY A 50 5.90 -21.39 5.37
CA GLY A 50 4.99 -21.30 4.22
C GLY A 50 4.37 -19.93 3.97
N HIS A 51 4.57 -18.91 4.84
CA HIS A 51 3.96 -17.60 4.62
C HIS A 51 4.70 -16.77 3.57
N LEU A 52 6.03 -16.73 3.58
CA LEU A 52 6.81 -15.97 2.59
C LEU A 52 6.50 -16.39 1.14
N LEU A 53 6.31 -17.68 0.91
CA LEU A 53 5.93 -18.29 -0.38
C LEU A 53 4.44 -18.72 -0.39
N GLY A 54 3.61 -18.13 0.46
CA GLY A 54 2.17 -18.37 0.48
C GLY A 54 1.41 -17.50 -0.51
N VAL A 55 0.11 -17.76 -0.69
CA VAL A 55 -0.79 -16.88 -1.43
C VAL A 55 -1.33 -15.81 -0.48
N GLY A 56 -1.03 -14.56 -0.79
CA GLY A 56 -1.49 -13.39 -0.04
C GLY A 56 -2.76 -12.77 -0.64
N ASP A 57 -2.78 -11.44 -0.68
CA ASP A 57 -3.84 -10.69 -1.34
C ASP A 57 -3.84 -10.96 -2.86
N TYR A 58 -4.97 -10.71 -3.51
CA TYR A 58 -5.10 -10.82 -4.96
C TYR A 58 -4.18 -9.85 -5.70
N ASP A 59 -4.14 -8.61 -5.21
CA ASP A 59 -3.37 -7.52 -5.82
C ASP A 59 -1.85 -7.79 -5.75
N ASP A 60 -1.38 -8.54 -4.75
CA ASP A 60 0.01 -8.99 -4.61
C ASP A 60 0.56 -9.65 -5.89
N GLY A 61 -0.22 -10.59 -6.45
CA GLY A 61 0.15 -11.25 -7.70
C GLY A 61 -0.04 -10.37 -8.93
N ALA A 62 -1.04 -9.50 -8.94
CA ALA A 62 -1.28 -8.59 -10.05
C ALA A 62 -0.18 -7.52 -10.12
N ASP A 63 0.18 -6.92 -8.99
CA ASP A 63 1.17 -5.86 -8.91
C ASP A 63 2.58 -6.38 -9.28
N PHE A 64 3.01 -7.51 -8.72
CA PHE A 64 4.30 -8.10 -9.08
C PHE A 64 4.28 -8.70 -10.50
N GLY A 65 3.16 -9.33 -10.90
CA GLY A 65 2.99 -9.89 -12.24
C GLY A 65 3.06 -8.82 -13.33
N SER A 66 2.57 -7.60 -13.07
CA SER A 66 2.69 -6.48 -14.00
C SER A 66 4.15 -6.09 -14.28
N ALA A 67 4.98 -6.06 -13.24
CA ALA A 67 6.41 -5.80 -13.37
C ALA A 67 7.11 -6.92 -14.16
N LEU A 68 6.74 -8.17 -13.90
CA LEU A 68 7.29 -9.32 -14.61
C LEU A 68 6.92 -9.31 -16.10
N ARG A 69 5.69 -8.90 -16.45
CA ARG A 69 5.29 -8.70 -17.85
C ARG A 69 6.12 -7.60 -18.51
N LEU A 70 6.31 -6.47 -17.81
CA LEU A 70 7.08 -5.34 -18.34
C LEU A 70 8.54 -5.72 -18.66
N VAL A 71 9.23 -6.44 -17.79
CA VAL A 71 10.64 -6.86 -18.03
C VAL A 71 10.73 -7.91 -19.14
N ASN A 72 9.65 -8.61 -19.46
CA ASN A 72 9.54 -9.51 -20.62
C ASN A 72 9.04 -8.79 -21.89
N GLY A 73 9.06 -7.45 -21.94
CA GLY A 73 8.73 -6.65 -23.12
C GLY A 73 7.22 -6.48 -23.37
N VAL A 74 6.35 -6.87 -22.44
CA VAL A 74 4.89 -6.75 -22.55
C VAL A 74 4.44 -5.49 -21.82
N LEU A 75 3.89 -4.51 -22.55
CA LEU A 75 3.63 -3.17 -22.01
C LEU A 75 2.28 -3.08 -21.29
N PRO A 76 2.25 -2.53 -20.04
CA PRO A 76 1.01 -2.20 -19.35
C PRO A 76 0.08 -1.34 -20.22
N TYR A 77 -1.20 -1.53 -20.05
CA TYR A 77 -2.32 -0.86 -20.73
C TYR A 77 -2.42 -1.20 -22.21
N ARG A 78 -1.30 -1.34 -22.95
CA ARG A 78 -1.32 -1.72 -24.38
C ARG A 78 -1.57 -3.20 -24.56
N ASP A 79 -0.83 -4.04 -23.86
CA ASP A 79 -0.81 -5.50 -24.07
C ASP A 79 -1.55 -6.26 -22.97
N PHE A 80 -1.70 -5.67 -21.80
CA PHE A 80 -2.48 -6.21 -20.68
C PHE A 80 -3.08 -5.10 -19.82
N VAL A 81 -4.15 -5.44 -19.11
CA VAL A 81 -4.82 -4.50 -18.21
C VAL A 81 -4.19 -4.55 -16.81
N ILE A 82 -3.95 -3.37 -16.23
CA ILE A 82 -3.76 -3.14 -14.82
C ILE A 82 -4.43 -1.80 -14.46
N VAL A 83 -5.24 -1.80 -13.39
CA VAL A 83 -6.08 -0.62 -13.04
C VAL A 83 -5.41 0.33 -12.05
N GLN A 84 -4.09 0.32 -11.97
CA GLN A 84 -3.30 1.23 -11.14
C GLN A 84 -2.36 2.04 -12.04
N PRO A 85 -1.89 3.23 -11.62
CA PRO A 85 -0.79 3.90 -12.28
C PRO A 85 0.49 3.04 -12.27
N PRO A 86 1.47 3.30 -13.17
CA PRO A 86 2.57 2.35 -13.42
C PRO A 86 3.66 2.32 -12.33
N GLY A 87 3.51 3.10 -11.25
CA GLY A 87 4.56 3.25 -10.23
C GLY A 87 4.98 1.93 -9.59
N ILE A 88 4.03 1.09 -9.18
CA ILE A 88 4.37 -0.21 -8.56
C ILE A 88 5.02 -1.15 -9.59
N THR A 89 4.54 -1.16 -10.83
CA THR A 89 5.14 -1.92 -11.93
C THR A 89 6.60 -1.53 -12.12
N LEU A 90 6.90 -0.23 -12.15
CA LEU A 90 8.27 0.27 -12.29
C LEU A 90 9.13 -0.01 -11.06
N LEU A 91 8.60 0.16 -9.85
CA LEU A 91 9.30 -0.13 -8.60
C LEU A 91 9.69 -1.61 -8.48
N MET A 92 8.83 -2.50 -8.92
CA MET A 92 9.08 -3.95 -8.86
C MET A 92 9.86 -4.46 -10.07
N SER A 93 10.04 -3.71 -11.15
CA SER A 93 10.75 -4.16 -12.35
C SER A 93 12.19 -4.62 -12.10
N PRO A 94 13.01 -3.96 -11.26
CA PRO A 94 14.34 -4.48 -10.94
C PRO A 94 14.29 -5.84 -10.24
N VAL A 95 13.32 -6.04 -9.35
CA VAL A 95 13.12 -7.33 -8.66
C VAL A 95 12.59 -8.39 -9.63
N ALA A 96 11.67 -7.98 -10.52
CA ALA A 96 11.16 -8.86 -11.57
C ALA A 96 12.29 -9.32 -12.52
N ALA A 97 13.25 -8.45 -12.84
CA ALA A 97 14.43 -8.85 -13.63
C ALA A 97 15.30 -9.90 -12.93
N LEU A 98 15.38 -9.90 -11.59
CA LEU A 98 16.12 -10.95 -10.86
C LEU A 98 15.48 -12.34 -11.02
N THR A 99 14.22 -12.42 -11.42
CA THR A 99 13.52 -13.71 -11.60
C THR A 99 14.15 -14.60 -12.66
N TYR A 100 14.91 -14.04 -13.61
CA TYR A 100 15.70 -14.82 -14.56
C TYR A 100 16.75 -15.71 -13.88
N LEU A 101 17.18 -15.34 -12.66
CA LEU A 101 18.15 -16.09 -11.87
C LEU A 101 17.49 -16.91 -10.76
N THR A 102 16.41 -16.38 -10.17
CA THR A 102 15.83 -16.92 -8.91
C THR A 102 14.52 -17.66 -9.12
N GLY A 103 13.88 -17.49 -10.28
CA GLY A 103 12.50 -17.88 -10.51
C GLY A 103 11.48 -16.87 -9.96
N THR A 104 10.22 -16.96 -10.46
CA THR A 104 9.17 -15.98 -10.14
C THR A 104 8.69 -16.06 -8.69
N ALA A 105 8.75 -17.24 -8.07
CA ALA A 105 8.38 -17.43 -6.67
C ALA A 105 9.31 -16.65 -5.73
N TRP A 106 10.63 -16.75 -5.92
CA TRP A 106 11.59 -16.00 -5.14
C TRP A 106 11.61 -14.50 -5.49
N GLY A 107 11.33 -14.14 -6.73
CA GLY A 107 11.13 -12.73 -7.10
C GLY A 107 9.97 -12.10 -6.31
N LEU A 108 8.83 -12.77 -6.23
CA LEU A 108 7.70 -12.32 -5.42
C LEU A 108 8.07 -12.23 -3.93
N ALA A 109 8.80 -13.22 -3.40
CA ALA A 109 9.27 -13.22 -2.02
C ALA A 109 10.19 -12.02 -1.72
N ILE A 110 11.13 -11.71 -2.62
CA ILE A 110 11.99 -10.52 -2.51
C ILE A 110 11.15 -9.23 -2.53
N GLY A 111 10.16 -9.13 -3.43
CA GLY A 111 9.23 -8.01 -3.48
C GLY A 111 8.49 -7.79 -2.14
N ARG A 112 8.04 -8.87 -1.50
CA ARG A 112 7.41 -8.83 -0.17
C ARG A 112 8.39 -8.35 0.92
N ILE A 113 9.62 -8.85 0.93
CA ILE A 113 10.66 -8.39 1.87
C ILE A 113 10.92 -6.90 1.70
N LEU A 114 11.05 -6.42 0.47
CA LEU A 114 11.22 -5.00 0.19
C LEU A 114 10.01 -4.17 0.64
N THR A 115 8.79 -4.70 0.54
CA THR A 115 7.58 -4.03 1.03
C THR A 115 7.56 -3.94 2.57
N VAL A 116 8.04 -4.97 3.28
CA VAL A 116 8.28 -4.90 4.74
C VAL A 116 9.28 -3.78 5.06
N LEU A 117 10.38 -3.69 4.32
CA LEU A 117 11.39 -2.64 4.53
C LEU A 117 10.83 -1.24 4.25
N ALA A 118 10.03 -1.06 3.18
CA ALA A 118 9.34 0.19 2.85
C ALA A 118 8.38 0.62 3.96
N SER A 119 7.54 -0.30 4.46
CA SER A 119 6.64 -0.06 5.58
C SER A 119 7.39 0.29 6.87
N THR A 120 8.53 -0.36 7.13
CA THR A 120 9.37 -0.07 8.28
C THR A 120 10.06 1.29 8.16
N ALA A 121 10.54 1.66 6.97
CA ALA A 121 11.11 2.99 6.70
C ALA A 121 10.07 4.12 6.89
N ALA A 122 8.79 3.85 6.61
CA ALA A 122 7.72 4.80 6.89
C ALA A 122 7.59 5.14 8.39
N VAL A 123 7.85 4.19 9.29
CA VAL A 123 7.90 4.44 10.76
C VAL A 123 9.02 5.42 11.09
N VAL A 124 10.20 5.24 10.50
CA VAL A 124 11.33 6.17 10.67
C VAL A 124 10.97 7.58 10.21
N LEU A 125 10.41 7.71 8.99
CA LEU A 125 10.04 9.01 8.43
C LEU A 125 8.98 9.72 9.28
N ALA A 126 7.97 8.99 9.76
CA ALA A 126 6.95 9.54 10.66
C ALA A 126 7.57 10.04 11.97
N GLY A 127 8.49 9.28 12.56
CA GLY A 127 9.23 9.69 13.75
C GLY A 127 10.09 10.92 13.51
N LEU A 128 10.81 10.99 12.38
CA LEU A 128 11.62 12.16 12.01
C LEU A 128 10.77 13.42 11.84
N LEU A 129 9.55 13.27 11.30
CA LEU A 129 8.63 14.39 11.10
C LEU A 129 8.16 15.01 12.43
N VAL A 130 7.97 14.20 13.48
CA VAL A 130 7.43 14.67 14.77
C VAL A 130 8.46 14.81 15.88
N ARG A 131 9.73 14.42 15.69
CA ARG A 131 10.77 14.39 16.75
C ARG A 131 10.96 15.72 17.48
N HIS A 132 10.74 16.85 16.80
CA HIS A 132 10.87 18.19 17.36
C HIS A 132 9.80 18.48 18.44
N ARG A 133 8.71 17.72 18.48
CA ARG A 133 7.63 17.78 19.49
C ARG A 133 7.91 16.91 20.72
N GLY A 134 9.07 16.25 20.74
CA GLY A 134 9.53 15.44 21.87
C GLY A 134 9.11 13.97 21.78
N TRP A 135 9.56 13.21 22.79
CA TRP A 135 9.45 11.76 22.81
C TRP A 135 7.99 11.25 22.81
N LEU A 136 7.04 11.97 23.43
CA LEU A 136 5.62 11.58 23.48
C LEU A 136 5.00 11.55 22.07
N ALA A 137 5.24 12.59 21.25
CA ALA A 137 4.77 12.61 19.87
C ALA A 137 5.35 11.44 19.07
N VAL A 138 6.64 11.13 19.28
CA VAL A 138 7.32 10.01 18.61
C VAL A 138 6.73 8.67 19.03
N VAL A 139 6.52 8.43 20.34
CA VAL A 139 5.96 7.17 20.85
C VAL A 139 4.57 6.93 20.27
N VAL A 140 3.69 7.94 20.31
CA VAL A 140 2.33 7.80 19.78
C VAL A 140 2.37 7.54 18.27
N THR A 141 3.09 8.36 17.52
CA THR A 141 3.14 8.24 16.05
C THR A 141 3.78 6.92 15.61
N CYS A 142 5.01 6.66 16.05
CA CYS A 142 5.76 5.47 15.63
C CYS A 142 5.17 4.18 16.20
N GLY A 143 4.66 4.24 17.44
CA GLY A 143 4.03 3.10 18.10
C GLY A 143 2.79 2.64 17.35
N ILE A 144 1.90 3.57 17.02
CA ILE A 144 0.71 3.26 16.22
C ILE A 144 1.11 2.64 14.87
N LEU A 145 2.04 3.27 14.13
CA LEU A 145 2.48 2.74 12.83
C LEU A 145 3.14 1.36 12.94
N ALA A 146 3.82 1.09 14.06
CA ALA A 146 4.51 -0.19 14.25
C ALA A 146 3.56 -1.37 14.39
N ILE A 147 2.43 -1.18 15.10
CA ILE A 147 1.52 -2.26 15.51
C ILE A 147 0.17 -2.25 14.80
N TYR A 148 -0.08 -1.33 13.88
CA TYR A 148 -1.38 -1.20 13.22
C TYR A 148 -1.67 -2.40 12.30
N PRO A 149 -2.72 -3.22 12.58
CA PRO A 149 -2.92 -4.50 11.89
C PRO A 149 -3.10 -4.39 10.37
N PRO A 150 -3.93 -3.46 9.81
CA PRO A 150 -4.01 -3.30 8.36
C PRO A 150 -2.69 -2.86 7.70
N GLY A 151 -1.87 -2.09 8.42
CA GLY A 151 -0.54 -1.68 7.95
C GLY A 151 0.47 -2.82 7.94
N ALA A 152 0.44 -3.69 8.95
CA ALA A 152 1.26 -4.89 8.99
C ALA A 152 0.83 -5.89 7.90
N ALA A 153 -0.47 -6.10 7.74
CA ALA A 153 -1.03 -6.98 6.70
C ALA A 153 -0.63 -6.51 5.29
N ALA A 154 -0.77 -5.22 4.99
CA ALA A 154 -0.36 -4.66 3.69
C ALA A 154 1.15 -4.83 3.42
N ALA A 155 1.98 -4.85 4.47
CA ALA A 155 3.42 -5.01 4.35
C ALA A 155 3.88 -6.44 4.00
N HIS A 156 3.05 -7.47 4.23
CA HIS A 156 3.39 -8.87 3.94
C HIS A 156 3.26 -9.26 2.47
N THR A 157 2.72 -8.39 1.66
CA THR A 157 2.43 -8.61 0.24
C THR A 157 2.93 -7.42 -0.58
N VAL A 158 3.07 -7.59 -1.89
CA VAL A 158 3.45 -6.49 -2.79
C VAL A 158 2.21 -5.65 -3.05
N LEU A 159 1.78 -4.88 -2.03
CA LEU A 159 0.68 -3.93 -2.13
C LEU A 159 1.18 -2.49 -2.27
N LEU A 160 0.32 -1.64 -2.78
CA LEU A 160 0.62 -0.25 -3.10
C LEU A 160 0.76 0.64 -1.85
N GLU A 161 -0.02 0.37 -0.80
CA GLU A 161 -0.13 1.24 0.36
C GLU A 161 1.20 1.48 1.10
N PRO A 162 2.07 0.48 1.35
CA PRO A 162 3.36 0.71 2.00
C PRO A 162 4.26 1.68 1.21
N TRP A 163 4.27 1.55 -0.11
CA TRP A 163 5.06 2.39 -1.01
C TRP A 163 4.49 3.80 -1.14
N LEU A 164 3.16 3.90 -1.23
CA LEU A 164 2.41 5.16 -1.21
C LEU A 164 2.67 5.95 0.08
N VAL A 165 2.55 5.29 1.25
CA VAL A 165 2.83 5.88 2.56
C VAL A 165 4.28 6.34 2.66
N LEU A 166 5.22 5.50 2.23
CA LEU A 166 6.66 5.85 2.22
C LEU A 166 6.92 7.12 1.42
N ALA A 167 6.37 7.21 0.20
CA ALA A 167 6.54 8.38 -0.67
C ALA A 167 5.89 9.64 -0.07
N CYS A 168 4.66 9.54 0.47
CA CYS A 168 3.97 10.66 1.08
C CYS A 168 4.68 11.17 2.35
N LEU A 169 5.16 10.28 3.22
CA LEU A 169 5.91 10.66 4.41
C LEU A 169 7.29 11.24 4.07
N ALA A 170 7.97 10.69 3.06
CA ALA A 170 9.22 11.27 2.54
C ALA A 170 8.98 12.69 2.02
N GLY A 171 7.91 12.89 1.24
CA GLY A 171 7.47 14.20 0.78
C GLY A 171 7.20 15.16 1.94
N ALA A 172 6.50 14.72 2.97
CA ALA A 172 6.22 15.51 4.16
C ALA A 172 7.50 15.90 4.91
N VAL A 173 8.44 14.97 5.14
CA VAL A 173 9.75 15.27 5.78
C VAL A 173 10.54 16.32 5.00
N VAL A 174 10.45 16.30 3.67
CA VAL A 174 11.12 17.29 2.82
C VAL A 174 10.39 18.64 2.85
N VAL A 175 9.05 18.66 2.83
CA VAL A 175 8.24 19.88 2.77
C VAL A 175 8.21 20.63 4.10
N PHE A 176 8.23 19.90 5.23
CA PHE A 176 8.13 20.52 6.55
C PHE A 176 9.50 20.76 7.20
N ASP A 177 9.62 21.84 7.96
CA ASP A 177 10.73 22.17 8.83
C ASP A 177 10.19 22.46 10.23
N GLY A 178 10.18 21.43 11.07
CA GLY A 178 9.40 21.46 12.29
C GLY A 178 7.91 21.63 11.97
N ASP A 179 7.28 22.61 12.59
CA ASP A 179 5.85 22.88 12.46
C ASP A 179 5.47 23.75 11.26
N ARG A 180 6.42 24.16 10.44
CA ARG A 180 6.22 25.13 9.34
C ARG A 180 6.61 24.51 8.00
N LEU A 181 6.06 25.07 6.93
CA LEU A 181 6.55 24.77 5.57
C LEU A 181 7.99 25.29 5.41
N ALA A 182 8.85 24.46 4.82
CA ALA A 182 10.24 24.80 4.55
C ALA A 182 10.36 26.12 3.77
N GLY A 183 11.31 26.96 4.18
CA GLY A 183 11.55 28.25 3.54
C GLY A 183 12.10 28.13 2.12
N LYS A 184 12.93 27.10 1.84
CA LYS A 184 13.57 26.87 0.54
C LYS A 184 12.58 26.30 -0.47
N THR A 185 12.41 26.95 -1.61
CA THR A 185 11.53 26.49 -2.70
C THR A 185 11.95 25.16 -3.31
N SER A 186 13.26 24.85 -3.31
CA SER A 186 13.75 23.54 -3.75
C SER A 186 13.20 22.38 -2.90
N ARG A 187 13.01 22.58 -1.60
CA ARG A 187 12.37 21.56 -0.73
C ARG A 187 10.90 21.35 -1.09
N LEU A 188 10.19 22.43 -1.45
CA LEU A 188 8.81 22.32 -1.94
C LEU A 188 8.74 21.56 -3.27
N ALA A 189 9.66 21.86 -4.21
CA ALA A 189 9.73 21.15 -5.48
C ALA A 189 9.99 19.65 -5.29
N TRP A 190 11.04 19.28 -4.54
CA TRP A 190 11.37 17.89 -4.29
C TRP A 190 10.32 17.15 -3.45
N GLY A 191 9.74 17.82 -2.45
CA GLY A 191 8.60 17.26 -1.72
C GLY A 191 7.40 17.01 -2.64
N GLY A 192 7.12 17.95 -3.56
CA GLY A 192 6.12 17.77 -4.62
C GLY A 192 6.41 16.54 -5.48
N VAL A 193 7.66 16.37 -5.96
CA VAL A 193 8.08 15.18 -6.72
C VAL A 193 7.79 13.89 -5.96
N LEU A 194 8.09 13.83 -4.66
CA LEU A 194 7.83 12.65 -3.84
C LEU A 194 6.34 12.35 -3.68
N PHE A 195 5.50 13.37 -3.49
CA PHE A 195 4.04 13.19 -3.52
C PHE A 195 3.54 12.73 -4.89
N GLY A 196 4.11 13.28 -5.98
CA GLY A 196 3.80 12.86 -7.35
C GLY A 196 4.20 11.41 -7.63
N LEU A 197 5.37 10.97 -7.18
CA LEU A 197 5.78 9.57 -7.24
C LEU A 197 4.83 8.67 -6.43
N GLY A 198 4.39 9.11 -5.25
CA GLY A 198 3.32 8.44 -4.52
C GLY A 198 2.04 8.31 -5.33
N GLY A 199 1.66 9.38 -6.06
CA GLY A 199 0.52 9.39 -6.99
C GLY A 199 0.69 8.41 -8.15
N ALA A 200 1.91 8.25 -8.65
CA ALA A 200 2.23 7.25 -9.67
C ALA A 200 2.14 5.81 -9.16
N VAL A 201 2.27 5.57 -7.85
CA VAL A 201 1.96 4.28 -7.22
C VAL A 201 0.45 4.12 -7.04
N LYS A 202 -0.20 5.11 -6.43
CA LYS A 202 -1.67 5.12 -6.25
C LYS A 202 -2.16 6.57 -6.19
N VAL A 203 -3.17 6.88 -6.97
CA VAL A 203 -3.71 8.25 -7.11
C VAL A 203 -4.13 8.91 -5.78
N TRP A 204 -4.28 8.15 -4.72
CA TRP A 204 -4.66 8.65 -3.39
C TRP A 204 -3.65 9.63 -2.76
N ALA A 205 -2.40 9.65 -3.22
CA ALA A 205 -1.43 10.68 -2.83
C ALA A 205 -1.93 12.11 -3.11
N ILE A 206 -2.96 12.26 -3.96
CA ILE A 206 -3.62 13.56 -4.20
C ILE A 206 -4.17 14.16 -2.91
N ALA A 207 -4.63 13.35 -1.94
CA ALA A 207 -5.20 13.85 -0.69
C ALA A 207 -4.17 14.65 0.14
N PRO A 208 -3.01 14.09 0.57
CA PRO A 208 -2.00 14.87 1.27
C PRO A 208 -1.34 15.94 0.38
N ALA A 209 -1.19 15.70 -0.93
CA ALA A 209 -0.63 16.69 -1.84
C ALA A 209 -1.54 17.93 -1.96
N LEU A 210 -2.85 17.73 -2.05
CA LEU A 210 -3.84 18.83 -2.07
C LEU A 210 -3.77 19.65 -0.79
N VAL A 211 -3.67 19.01 0.37
CA VAL A 211 -3.54 19.73 1.64
C VAL A 211 -2.27 20.58 1.67
N VAL A 212 -1.10 20.03 1.27
CA VAL A 212 0.14 20.82 1.17
C VAL A 212 -0.01 21.97 0.16
N PHE A 213 -0.64 21.73 -0.98
CA PHE A 213 -0.90 22.78 -1.98
C PHE A 213 -1.73 23.91 -1.37
N VAL A 214 -2.83 23.61 -0.68
CA VAL A 214 -3.67 24.60 0.02
C VAL A 214 -2.88 25.37 1.06
N LEU A 215 -2.04 24.70 1.86
CA LEU A 215 -1.17 25.35 2.83
C LEU A 215 -0.09 26.25 2.20
N CYS A 216 0.22 26.06 0.91
CA CYS A 216 1.12 26.91 0.15
C CYS A 216 0.43 28.13 -0.48
N LEU A 217 -0.91 28.18 -0.57
CA LEU A 217 -1.68 29.24 -1.26
C LEU A 217 -1.41 30.68 -0.78
N PRO A 218 -1.01 30.95 0.48
CA PRO A 218 -0.59 32.30 0.85
C PRO A 218 0.54 32.86 -0.03
N SER A 219 1.24 31.98 -0.78
CA SER A 219 2.19 32.35 -1.83
C SER A 219 1.95 31.51 -3.09
N LEU A 220 1.28 32.06 -4.09
CA LEU A 220 0.99 31.37 -5.37
C LEU A 220 2.25 30.82 -6.04
N ARG A 221 3.40 31.53 -5.91
CA ARG A 221 4.69 31.04 -6.41
C ARG A 221 5.09 29.73 -5.72
N ARG A 222 4.93 29.62 -4.40
CA ARG A 222 5.25 28.40 -3.64
C ARG A 222 4.29 27.26 -4.00
N ALA A 223 3.00 27.57 -4.09
CA ALA A 223 1.98 26.61 -4.51
C ALA A 223 2.26 26.08 -5.92
N GLY A 224 2.60 26.96 -6.87
CA GLY A 224 2.95 26.58 -8.24
C GLY A 224 4.22 25.71 -8.33
N ILE A 225 5.27 26.02 -7.56
CA ILE A 225 6.49 25.19 -7.50
C ILE A 225 6.19 23.81 -6.94
N PHE A 226 5.40 23.72 -5.87
CA PHE A 226 5.00 22.43 -5.29
C PHE A 226 4.15 21.63 -6.29
N ALA A 227 3.14 22.26 -6.91
CA ALA A 227 2.28 21.62 -7.91
C ALA A 227 3.07 21.12 -9.12
N ALA A 228 4.03 21.91 -9.63
CA ALA A 228 4.92 21.49 -10.70
C ALA A 228 5.77 20.26 -10.30
N GLY A 229 6.25 20.23 -9.05
CA GLY A 229 6.91 19.05 -8.50
C GLY A 229 5.99 17.82 -8.50
N VAL A 230 4.76 17.96 -8.02
CA VAL A 230 3.76 16.86 -8.01
C VAL A 230 3.49 16.38 -9.43
N ALA A 231 3.27 17.31 -10.37
CA ALA A 231 3.06 16.97 -11.77
C ALA A 231 4.26 16.23 -12.37
N ALA A 232 5.48 16.70 -12.15
CA ALA A 232 6.69 16.05 -12.63
C ALA A 232 6.84 14.63 -12.04
N GLY A 233 6.66 14.46 -10.73
CA GLY A 233 6.75 13.17 -10.06
C GLY A 233 5.72 12.14 -10.53
N PHE A 234 4.54 12.59 -10.94
CA PHE A 234 3.50 11.72 -11.50
C PHE A 234 3.72 11.47 -13.01
N LEU A 235 3.94 12.53 -13.79
CA LEU A 235 3.97 12.43 -15.24
C LEU A 235 5.21 11.71 -15.77
N VAL A 236 6.39 11.88 -15.14
CA VAL A 236 7.60 11.21 -15.60
C VAL A 236 7.44 9.68 -15.68
N PRO A 237 6.96 8.97 -14.64
CA PRO A 237 6.73 7.54 -14.74
C PRO A 237 5.48 7.17 -15.55
N ALA A 238 4.43 8.02 -15.61
CA ALA A 238 3.15 7.69 -16.22
C ALA A 238 3.09 7.97 -17.73
N LEU A 239 3.73 9.05 -18.17
CA LEU A 239 3.58 9.58 -19.53
C LEU A 239 4.01 8.60 -20.64
N PRO A 240 5.09 7.81 -20.51
CA PRO A 240 5.46 6.84 -21.55
C PRO A 240 4.35 5.82 -21.85
N PHE A 241 3.67 5.36 -20.81
CA PHE A 241 2.56 4.40 -20.96
C PHE A 241 1.28 5.06 -21.44
N ALA A 242 1.01 6.29 -21.00
CA ALA A 242 -0.13 7.06 -21.46
C ALA A 242 -0.01 7.43 -22.96
N ILE A 243 1.21 7.67 -23.46
CA ILE A 243 1.46 7.89 -24.89
C ILE A 243 1.32 6.59 -25.68
N ALA A 244 1.84 5.47 -25.15
CA ALA A 244 1.80 4.18 -25.84
C ALA A 244 0.37 3.63 -25.98
N ALA A 245 -0.54 3.91 -25.03
CA ALA A 245 -1.92 3.42 -25.04
C ALA A 245 -2.87 4.43 -24.34
N PRO A 246 -3.16 5.59 -24.92
CA PRO A 246 -3.82 6.70 -24.22
C PRO A 246 -5.23 6.38 -23.73
N ARG A 247 -6.03 5.72 -24.54
CA ARG A 247 -7.40 5.34 -24.18
C ARG A 247 -7.40 4.27 -23.08
N GLN A 248 -6.65 3.22 -23.28
CA GLN A 248 -6.57 2.10 -22.31
C GLN A 248 -5.97 2.56 -20.97
N PHE A 249 -4.99 3.48 -21.01
CA PHE A 249 -4.46 4.10 -19.81
C PHE A 249 -5.55 4.88 -19.07
N TYR A 250 -6.30 5.73 -19.77
CA TYR A 250 -7.40 6.50 -19.19
C TYR A 250 -8.50 5.59 -18.63
N ASP A 251 -8.92 4.58 -19.40
CA ASP A 251 -9.96 3.64 -18.98
C ASP A 251 -9.52 2.85 -17.72
N SER A 252 -8.26 2.46 -17.63
CA SER A 252 -7.71 1.70 -16.52
C SER A 252 -7.46 2.56 -15.26
N VAL A 253 -6.76 3.70 -15.42
CA VAL A 253 -6.29 4.49 -14.28
C VAL A 253 -7.36 5.45 -13.77
N VAL A 254 -8.27 5.91 -14.63
CA VAL A 254 -9.28 6.91 -14.27
C VAL A 254 -10.66 6.26 -14.20
N VAL A 255 -11.17 5.73 -15.33
CA VAL A 255 -12.57 5.24 -15.40
C VAL A 255 -12.79 4.06 -14.47
N ALA A 256 -11.92 3.05 -14.52
CA ALA A 256 -12.01 1.87 -13.66
C ALA A 256 -11.93 2.20 -12.16
N GLN A 257 -11.34 3.33 -11.77
CA GLN A 257 -11.27 3.75 -10.37
C GLN A 257 -12.48 4.61 -9.94
N LEU A 258 -12.88 5.58 -10.77
CA LEU A 258 -13.95 6.53 -10.43
C LEU A 258 -15.34 5.93 -10.62
N ALA A 259 -15.54 5.12 -11.66
CA ALA A 259 -16.81 4.51 -11.99
C ALA A 259 -17.02 3.13 -11.36
N ARG A 260 -16.11 2.71 -10.46
CA ARG A 260 -16.14 1.38 -9.85
C ARG A 260 -17.47 1.12 -9.14
N VAL A 261 -18.26 0.19 -9.70
CA VAL A 261 -19.48 -0.33 -9.10
C VAL A 261 -19.15 -1.68 -8.46
N GLY A 262 -19.46 -1.85 -7.19
CA GLY A 262 -19.13 -3.08 -6.50
C GLY A 262 -19.83 -3.23 -5.18
N PHE A 263 -19.37 -4.14 -4.32
CA PHE A 263 -19.91 -4.34 -3.00
C PHE A 263 -19.78 -3.06 -2.18
N ARG A 264 -20.90 -2.60 -1.68
CA ARG A 264 -20.88 -1.62 -0.58
C ARG A 264 -20.46 -2.38 0.67
N VAL A 265 -19.21 -2.22 1.05
CA VAL A 265 -18.75 -2.62 2.37
C VAL A 265 -19.50 -1.74 3.39
N PRO A 266 -20.18 -2.31 4.38
CA PRO A 266 -20.87 -1.54 5.42
C PRO A 266 -19.94 -0.51 6.07
N VAL A 267 -20.49 0.65 6.45
CA VAL A 267 -19.71 1.72 7.11
C VAL A 267 -19.06 1.21 8.39
N ARG A 268 -19.73 0.33 9.14
CA ARG A 268 -19.18 -0.27 10.36
C ARG A 268 -17.87 -1.04 10.10
N ASP A 269 -17.82 -1.83 9.02
CA ASP A 269 -16.65 -2.65 8.69
C ASP A 269 -15.49 -1.75 8.23
N ARG A 270 -15.80 -0.66 7.53
CA ARG A 270 -14.80 0.36 7.19
C ARG A 270 -14.25 1.06 8.44
N LEU A 271 -15.13 1.44 9.37
CA LEU A 271 -14.70 2.05 10.65
C LEU A 271 -13.85 1.06 11.45
N HIS A 272 -14.28 -0.21 11.54
CA HIS A 272 -13.54 -1.28 12.18
C HIS A 272 -12.07 -1.31 11.69
N ASP A 273 -11.89 -1.36 10.38
CA ASP A 273 -10.56 -1.43 9.77
C ASP A 273 -9.77 -0.11 9.94
N MET A 274 -10.44 1.05 9.75
CA MET A 274 -9.79 2.36 9.88
C MET A 274 -9.31 2.66 11.31
N ILE A 275 -9.98 2.16 12.34
CA ILE A 275 -9.51 2.32 13.74
C ILE A 275 -8.52 1.23 14.15
N GLY A 276 -8.25 0.25 13.28
CA GLY A 276 -7.22 -0.76 13.47
C GLY A 276 -7.60 -1.86 14.46
N LEU A 277 -8.87 -2.25 14.52
CA LEU A 277 -9.28 -3.42 15.26
C LEU A 277 -8.77 -4.70 14.56
N LEU A 278 -8.49 -5.72 15.36
CA LEU A 278 -7.95 -6.98 14.84
C LEU A 278 -8.95 -7.67 13.91
N PRO A 279 -8.52 -8.07 12.70
CA PRO A 279 -9.36 -8.82 11.78
C PRO A 279 -9.85 -10.14 12.40
N GLY A 280 -11.09 -10.52 12.07
CA GLY A 280 -11.67 -11.79 12.53
C GLY A 280 -12.25 -11.76 13.96
N GLN A 281 -12.12 -10.66 14.70
CA GLN A 281 -12.83 -10.46 15.96
C GLN A 281 -14.19 -9.81 15.72
N VAL A 282 -15.22 -10.37 16.33
CA VAL A 282 -16.58 -9.82 16.25
C VAL A 282 -16.74 -8.77 17.35
N TRP A 283 -16.84 -7.51 16.94
CA TRP A 283 -17.10 -6.39 17.84
C TRP A 283 -18.55 -5.92 17.71
N PRO A 284 -19.23 -5.57 18.82
CA PRO A 284 -20.54 -4.92 18.74
C PRO A 284 -20.45 -3.60 17.95
N ASP A 285 -21.46 -3.31 17.12
CA ASP A 285 -21.52 -2.08 16.30
C ASP A 285 -21.36 -0.81 17.15
N ALA A 286 -21.99 -0.80 18.33
CA ALA A 286 -21.87 0.30 19.28
C ALA A 286 -20.42 0.51 19.77
N ALA A 287 -19.65 -0.56 19.97
CA ALA A 287 -18.24 -0.47 20.39
C ALA A 287 -17.35 0.07 19.28
N ILE A 288 -17.58 -0.35 18.03
CA ILE A 288 -16.84 0.17 16.85
C ILE A 288 -17.14 1.67 16.69
N LEU A 289 -18.40 2.05 16.74
CA LEU A 289 -18.80 3.46 16.62
C LEU A 289 -18.25 4.30 17.79
N ALA A 290 -18.34 3.80 19.03
CA ALA A 290 -17.80 4.48 20.19
C ALA A 290 -16.28 4.69 20.09
N ALA A 291 -15.54 3.68 19.62
CA ALA A 291 -14.09 3.78 19.40
C ALA A 291 -13.76 4.80 18.29
N ALA A 292 -14.47 4.80 17.17
CA ALA A 292 -14.30 5.77 16.09
C ALA A 292 -14.60 7.20 16.57
N VAL A 293 -15.69 7.39 17.33
CA VAL A 293 -16.04 8.68 17.94
C VAL A 293 -14.99 9.11 18.96
N ALA A 294 -14.48 8.19 19.78
CA ALA A 294 -13.43 8.49 20.76
C ALA A 294 -12.13 8.97 20.08
N VAL A 295 -11.73 8.34 18.98
CA VAL A 295 -10.56 8.76 18.19
C VAL A 295 -10.80 10.16 17.59
N ALA A 296 -11.94 10.41 16.97
CA ALA A 296 -12.28 11.72 16.42
C ALA A 296 -12.35 12.79 17.51
N ALA A 297 -13.00 12.48 18.64
CA ALA A 297 -13.09 13.36 19.80
C ALA A 297 -11.70 13.68 20.38
N ALA A 298 -10.80 12.70 20.47
CA ALA A 298 -9.43 12.92 20.94
C ALA A 298 -8.67 13.95 20.08
N VAL A 299 -8.83 13.88 18.74
CA VAL A 299 -8.26 14.89 17.83
C VAL A 299 -8.90 16.27 18.07
N VAL A 300 -10.23 16.36 18.05
CA VAL A 300 -10.95 17.64 18.15
C VAL A 300 -10.75 18.28 19.51
N LEU A 301 -10.93 17.52 20.61
CA LEU A 301 -10.81 18.04 21.96
C LEU A 301 -9.38 18.45 22.31
N SER A 302 -8.37 17.72 21.85
CA SER A 302 -6.97 18.12 22.05
C SER A 302 -6.62 19.42 21.31
N GLN A 303 -7.17 19.64 20.11
CA GLN A 303 -7.03 20.88 19.36
C GLN A 303 -7.75 22.04 20.08
N ALA A 304 -9.00 21.81 20.49
CA ALA A 304 -9.80 22.80 21.20
C ALA A 304 -9.17 23.20 22.55
N ALA A 305 -8.69 22.22 23.33
CA ALA A 305 -8.02 22.48 24.60
C ALA A 305 -6.73 23.31 24.39
N ASN A 306 -5.93 22.99 23.39
CA ASN A 306 -4.76 23.79 23.06
C ASN A 306 -5.12 25.23 22.69
N TRP A 307 -6.17 25.41 21.85
CA TRP A 307 -6.65 26.73 21.48
C TRP A 307 -7.16 27.54 22.68
N LEU A 308 -7.85 26.88 23.62
CA LEU A 308 -8.32 27.54 24.84
C LEU A 308 -7.19 27.98 25.76
N ILE A 309 -6.08 27.22 25.80
CA ILE A 309 -4.92 27.50 26.67
C ILE A 309 -4.01 28.59 26.05
N ASP A 310 -3.54 28.39 24.84
CA ASP A 310 -2.52 29.23 24.21
C ASP A 310 -3.08 30.29 23.24
N ARG A 311 -4.41 30.28 23.00
CA ARG A 311 -5.13 31.20 22.11
C ARG A 311 -4.51 31.33 20.72
N SER A 312 -3.77 30.32 20.29
CA SER A 312 -3.10 30.30 18.99
C SER A 312 -3.71 29.23 18.09
N PRO A 313 -3.74 29.49 16.76
CA PRO A 313 -4.22 28.47 15.82
C PRO A 313 -3.27 27.26 15.80
N PRO A 314 -3.76 26.09 15.38
CA PRO A 314 -2.91 24.92 15.19
C PRO A 314 -1.77 25.22 14.23
N PRO A 315 -0.53 24.76 14.54
CA PRO A 315 0.60 24.85 13.61
C PRO A 315 0.32 24.17 12.25
N VAL A 316 1.07 24.60 11.23
CA VAL A 316 0.85 24.14 9.84
C VAL A 316 0.95 22.62 9.70
N LEU A 317 1.86 21.97 10.43
CA LEU A 317 1.99 20.51 10.44
C LEU A 317 0.77 19.81 11.07
N GLU A 318 0.17 20.40 12.11
CA GLU A 318 -1.08 19.86 12.70
C GLU A 318 -2.26 20.00 11.72
N TRP A 319 -2.36 21.12 11.00
CA TRP A 319 -3.33 21.29 9.93
C TRP A 319 -3.14 20.25 8.82
N PHE A 320 -1.89 20.05 8.38
CA PHE A 320 -1.58 19.02 7.39
C PHE A 320 -2.07 17.64 7.84
N ALA A 321 -1.74 17.22 9.05
CA ALA A 321 -2.11 15.92 9.58
C ALA A 321 -3.64 15.76 9.68
N THR A 322 -4.32 16.73 10.30
CA THR A 322 -5.76 16.67 10.57
C THR A 322 -6.59 16.74 9.30
N LEU A 323 -6.26 17.67 8.38
CA LEU A 323 -6.98 17.81 7.11
C LEU A 323 -6.76 16.60 6.19
N THR A 324 -5.53 16.07 6.15
CA THR A 324 -5.25 14.86 5.36
C THR A 324 -5.99 13.65 5.93
N ALA A 325 -5.95 13.43 7.23
CA ALA A 325 -6.69 12.33 7.86
C ALA A 325 -8.20 12.46 7.59
N GLY A 326 -8.77 13.65 7.76
CA GLY A 326 -10.18 13.92 7.49
C GLY A 326 -10.55 13.68 6.02
N LEU A 327 -9.71 14.14 5.08
CA LEU A 327 -9.94 13.95 3.64
C LEU A 327 -9.87 12.46 3.25
N VAL A 328 -8.92 11.71 3.80
CA VAL A 328 -8.79 10.26 3.54
C VAL A 328 -9.96 9.49 4.14
N VAL A 329 -10.40 9.84 5.37
CA VAL A 329 -11.62 9.25 5.97
C VAL A 329 -12.83 9.53 5.09
N ALA A 330 -13.04 10.78 4.67
CA ALA A 330 -14.15 11.16 3.79
C ALA A 330 -14.10 10.37 2.48
N MET A 331 -12.92 10.25 1.85
CA MET A 331 -12.71 9.47 0.63
C MET A 331 -13.07 7.98 0.83
N PHE A 332 -12.68 7.37 1.94
CA PHE A 332 -12.97 5.97 2.22
C PHE A 332 -14.42 5.71 2.60
N LEU A 333 -15.09 6.66 3.24
CA LEU A 333 -16.53 6.57 3.53
C LEU A 333 -17.40 6.81 2.29
N TRP A 334 -16.93 7.68 1.38
CA TRP A 334 -17.63 7.97 0.12
C TRP A 334 -17.46 6.87 -0.93
N SER A 335 -16.31 6.21 -0.98
CA SER A 335 -16.01 5.19 -2.00
C SER A 335 -17.05 4.07 -2.00
N THR A 336 -17.42 3.57 -3.16
CA THR A 336 -18.29 2.40 -3.31
C THR A 336 -17.56 1.09 -2.97
N PHE A 337 -16.23 1.10 -2.97
CA PHE A 337 -15.39 -0.05 -2.67
C PHE A 337 -14.38 0.29 -1.57
N PHE A 338 -14.21 -0.63 -0.65
CA PHE A 338 -13.21 -0.55 0.41
C PHE A 338 -12.61 -1.93 0.65
N ALA A 339 -11.30 -2.00 0.85
CA ALA A 339 -10.59 -3.20 1.28
C ALA A 339 -9.81 -2.89 2.57
N THR A 340 -9.64 -3.89 3.43
CA THR A 340 -9.01 -3.73 4.75
C THR A 340 -7.63 -3.07 4.67
N HIS A 341 -6.80 -3.45 3.66
CA HIS A 341 -5.48 -2.87 3.47
C HIS A 341 -5.49 -1.37 3.12
N TYR A 342 -6.63 -0.82 2.65
CA TYR A 342 -6.76 0.62 2.38
C TYR A 342 -6.54 1.47 3.64
N ALA A 343 -6.95 0.95 4.79
CA ALA A 343 -6.76 1.62 6.07
C ALA A 343 -5.29 1.89 6.39
N ALA A 344 -4.35 1.12 5.82
CA ALA A 344 -2.91 1.37 5.95
C ALA A 344 -2.48 2.76 5.46
N PHE A 345 -3.19 3.32 4.44
CA PHE A 345 -2.90 4.67 3.96
C PHE A 345 -3.40 5.78 4.91
N LEU A 346 -4.52 5.56 5.60
CA LEU A 346 -5.04 6.52 6.58
C LEU A 346 -4.10 6.67 7.80
N MET A 347 -3.52 5.55 8.24
CA MET A 347 -2.89 5.44 9.56
C MET A 347 -1.80 6.48 9.86
N PRO A 348 -0.82 6.78 8.98
CA PRO A 348 0.21 7.76 9.30
C PRO A 348 -0.37 9.14 9.59
N PHE A 349 -1.39 9.55 8.84
CA PHE A 349 -2.00 10.87 9.00
C PHE A 349 -2.88 10.93 10.25
N LEU A 350 -3.59 9.87 10.58
CA LEU A 350 -4.36 9.76 11.81
C LEU A 350 -3.45 9.72 13.04
N ALA A 351 -2.36 8.97 12.98
CA ALA A 351 -1.35 8.93 14.05
C ALA A 351 -0.73 10.31 14.29
N LEU A 352 -0.40 11.04 13.23
CA LEU A 352 0.08 12.42 13.32
C LEU A 352 -0.98 13.37 13.88
N ALA A 353 -2.25 13.25 13.42
CA ALA A 353 -3.37 14.07 13.88
C ALA A 353 -3.70 13.87 15.37
N LEU A 354 -3.41 12.68 15.91
CA LEU A 354 -3.50 12.40 17.35
C LEU A 354 -2.25 12.90 18.11
N ALA A 355 -1.07 12.51 17.63
CA ALA A 355 0.16 12.70 18.37
C ALA A 355 0.56 14.17 18.55
N LEU A 356 0.41 15.00 17.50
CA LEU A 356 0.86 16.37 17.51
C LEU A 356 0.09 17.26 18.51
N PRO A 357 -1.26 17.31 18.50
CA PRO A 357 -2.00 18.13 19.43
C PRO A 357 -1.94 17.58 20.87
N ILE A 358 -1.88 16.25 21.05
CA ILE A 358 -1.71 15.64 22.39
C ILE A 358 -0.34 16.03 22.98
N ALA A 359 0.73 15.99 22.19
CA ALA A 359 2.04 16.40 22.66
C ALA A 359 2.10 17.90 22.99
N ARG A 360 1.43 18.76 22.21
CA ARG A 360 1.29 20.21 22.50
C ARG A 360 0.51 20.43 23.78
N LEU A 361 -0.61 19.75 23.97
CA LEU A 361 -1.42 19.83 25.18
C LEU A 361 -0.61 19.39 26.42
N ALA A 362 0.12 18.28 26.32
CA ALA A 362 0.98 17.81 27.40
C ALA A 362 2.11 18.81 27.73
N ALA A 363 2.60 19.56 26.76
CA ALA A 363 3.58 20.63 26.99
C ALA A 363 2.93 21.84 27.66
N ASN A 364 1.73 22.26 27.26
CA ASN A 364 0.98 23.37 27.79
C ASN A 364 0.53 23.15 29.26
N LEU A 365 0.23 21.90 29.61
CA LEU A 365 -0.21 21.53 30.96
C LEU A 365 0.96 21.36 31.96
N ARG A 366 2.22 21.49 31.52
CA ARG A 366 3.37 21.42 32.46
C ARG A 366 3.43 22.67 33.33
N PRO A 367 3.51 22.53 34.67
CA PRO A 367 3.60 23.67 35.56
C PRO A 367 4.87 24.50 35.25
N THR A 368 4.71 25.80 35.04
CA THR A 368 5.79 26.74 34.73
C THR A 368 6.60 27.15 35.97
N GLY A 369 6.21 26.72 37.16
CA GLY A 369 6.85 27.08 38.40
C GLY A 369 6.89 25.93 39.39
N GLY A 370 8.06 25.36 39.57
CA GLY A 370 8.30 24.43 40.65
C GLY A 370 9.24 23.27 40.28
N ARG A 371 10.48 23.32 40.81
CA ARG A 371 11.39 22.16 40.86
C ARG A 371 10.82 21.04 41.77
N GLY A 372 9.55 20.67 41.60
CA GLY A 372 8.91 19.60 42.33
C GLY A 372 9.47 18.23 41.89
N ARG A 373 10.04 17.50 42.82
CA ARG A 373 10.61 16.16 42.67
C ARG A 373 9.59 15.14 42.12
N THR A 374 8.29 15.41 42.27
CA THR A 374 7.16 14.56 41.84
C THR A 374 6.93 14.55 40.32
N THR A 375 7.17 15.66 39.59
CA THR A 375 6.97 15.77 38.15
C THR A 375 8.04 15.05 37.33
N ARG A 376 9.19 14.73 37.92
CA ARG A 376 10.34 14.10 37.25
C ARG A 376 10.03 12.63 36.83
N TRP A 377 9.13 11.95 37.53
CA TRP A 377 8.80 10.54 37.32
C TRP A 377 7.54 10.30 36.45
N GLN A 378 6.64 11.27 36.37
CA GLN A 378 5.38 11.10 35.64
C GLN A 378 5.58 10.89 34.12
N GLY A 379 6.54 11.57 33.52
CA GLY A 379 6.88 11.40 32.10
C GLY A 379 7.44 10.01 31.78
N PRO A 380 8.47 9.54 32.50
CA PRO A 380 9.03 8.19 32.31
C PRO A 380 8.00 7.07 32.58
N VAL A 381 7.17 7.21 33.63
CA VAL A 381 6.13 6.21 33.95
C VAL A 381 5.07 6.14 32.87
N ALA A 382 4.55 7.27 32.40
CA ALA A 382 3.60 7.30 31.28
C ALA A 382 4.21 6.70 30.00
N GLY A 383 5.48 7.03 29.70
CA GLY A 383 6.21 6.44 28.58
C GLY A 383 6.37 4.93 28.71
N ALA A 384 6.72 4.43 29.90
CA ALA A 384 6.83 3.00 30.15
C ALA A 384 5.49 2.28 29.98
N LEU A 385 4.40 2.84 30.49
CA LEU A 385 3.05 2.27 30.32
C LEU A 385 2.63 2.22 28.85
N ILE A 386 2.89 3.27 28.07
CA ILE A 386 2.64 3.29 26.64
C ILE A 386 3.49 2.22 25.92
N CYS A 387 4.78 2.11 26.25
CA CYS A 387 5.64 1.08 25.67
C CYS A 387 5.15 -0.33 26.01
N VAL A 388 4.72 -0.58 27.25
CA VAL A 388 4.14 -1.87 27.66
C VAL A 388 2.87 -2.14 26.89
N ALA A 389 1.97 -1.16 26.73
CA ALA A 389 0.74 -1.32 25.94
C ALA A 389 1.04 -1.60 24.47
N LEU A 390 2.03 -0.94 23.87
CA LEU A 390 2.45 -1.16 22.49
C LEU A 390 3.05 -2.56 22.31
N VAL A 391 3.88 -3.02 23.24
CA VAL A 391 4.45 -4.37 23.21
C VAL A 391 3.35 -5.41 23.38
N ALA A 392 2.42 -5.22 24.31
CA ALA A 392 1.28 -6.12 24.52
C ALA A 392 0.40 -6.21 23.25
N ALA A 393 0.09 -5.08 22.62
CA ALA A 393 -0.65 -5.04 21.35
C ALA A 393 0.12 -5.77 20.23
N GLY A 394 1.44 -5.56 20.13
CA GLY A 394 2.29 -6.27 19.17
C GLY A 394 2.33 -7.78 19.41
N VAL A 395 2.33 -8.23 20.67
CA VAL A 395 2.24 -9.68 21.02
C VAL A 395 0.89 -10.25 20.59
N VAL A 396 -0.21 -9.53 20.82
CA VAL A 396 -1.55 -9.96 20.38
C VAL A 396 -1.60 -10.06 18.85
N GLU A 397 -1.05 -9.08 18.13
CA GLU A 397 -0.99 -9.10 16.67
C GLU A 397 -0.09 -10.21 16.12
N ALA A 398 0.95 -10.59 16.85
CA ALA A 398 1.84 -11.69 16.47
C ALA A 398 1.20 -13.08 16.60
N GLN A 399 0.04 -13.21 17.27
CA GLN A 399 -0.63 -14.49 17.44
C GLN A 399 -1.12 -15.10 16.11
N PRO A 400 -1.16 -16.44 15.99
CA PRO A 400 -1.72 -17.11 14.83
C PRO A 400 -3.19 -16.70 14.60
N GLY A 401 -3.52 -16.26 13.38
CA GLY A 401 -4.87 -15.83 13.03
C GLY A 401 -5.21 -14.37 13.32
N ALA A 402 -4.31 -13.61 13.96
CA ALA A 402 -4.54 -12.19 14.24
C ALA A 402 -4.32 -11.26 13.04
N GLY A 403 -3.75 -11.72 11.93
CA GLY A 403 -3.42 -10.89 10.77
C GLY A 403 -3.80 -11.52 9.43
N LEU A 404 -3.90 -10.68 8.39
CA LEU A 404 -4.06 -11.10 7.00
C LEU A 404 -2.72 -11.57 6.43
N LEU A 405 -2.31 -12.78 6.81
CA LEU A 405 -1.04 -13.36 6.34
C LEU A 405 -1.23 -14.14 5.05
N PRO A 406 -0.19 -14.20 4.18
CA PRO A 406 -0.20 -15.14 3.06
C PRO A 406 -0.44 -16.57 3.56
N VAL A 407 -1.34 -17.29 2.88
CA VAL A 407 -1.71 -18.66 3.27
C VAL A 407 -0.79 -19.64 2.57
N PRO A 408 -0.17 -20.61 3.29
CA PRO A 408 0.62 -21.65 2.67
C PRO A 408 -0.19 -22.45 1.65
N VAL A 409 0.28 -22.49 0.41
CA VAL A 409 -0.37 -23.23 -0.69
C VAL A 409 0.64 -24.15 -1.35
N ARG A 410 0.24 -25.40 -1.59
CA ARG A 410 1.07 -26.38 -2.28
C ARG A 410 0.96 -26.18 -3.80
N THR A 411 1.84 -25.36 -4.39
CA THR A 411 1.89 -25.10 -5.83
C THR A 411 2.43 -26.28 -6.64
N THR A 412 3.03 -27.27 -6.00
CA THR A 412 3.54 -28.49 -6.66
C THR A 412 2.49 -29.23 -7.49
N ALA A 413 1.20 -29.04 -7.19
CA ALA A 413 0.12 -29.60 -8.00
C ALA A 413 0.05 -28.94 -9.40
N ILE A 414 0.41 -27.64 -9.50
CA ILE A 414 0.53 -26.92 -10.77
C ILE A 414 1.79 -27.35 -11.50
N GLU A 415 2.92 -27.38 -10.81
CA GLU A 415 4.24 -27.69 -11.37
C GLU A 415 4.33 -29.08 -11.99
N ARG A 416 3.62 -30.07 -11.41
CA ARG A 416 3.57 -31.45 -11.91
C ARG A 416 2.75 -31.64 -13.17
N VAL A 417 1.79 -30.75 -13.41
CA VAL A 417 0.86 -30.86 -14.54
C VAL A 417 1.23 -29.92 -15.67
N ILE A 418 1.72 -28.73 -15.33
CA ILE A 418 1.99 -27.68 -16.29
C ILE A 418 3.51 -27.59 -16.50
N PRO A 419 4.02 -27.85 -17.73
CA PRO A 419 5.43 -27.69 -18.03
C PRO A 419 5.84 -26.21 -17.99
N PRO A 420 7.14 -25.91 -17.73
CA PRO A 420 7.68 -24.56 -17.89
C PRO A 420 7.39 -24.01 -19.28
N GLY A 421 7.18 -22.70 -19.39
CA GLY A 421 6.95 -22.01 -20.66
C GLY A 421 5.56 -22.25 -21.30
N ALA A 422 4.72 -23.14 -20.75
CA ALA A 422 3.37 -23.36 -21.26
C ALA A 422 2.49 -22.10 -21.17
N CYS A 423 1.54 -21.99 -22.09
CA CYS A 423 0.56 -20.91 -22.05
C CYS A 423 -0.53 -21.20 -21.01
N VAL A 424 -0.54 -20.43 -19.93
CA VAL A 424 -1.46 -20.60 -18.80
C VAL A 424 -2.25 -19.32 -18.55
N VAL A 425 -3.56 -19.46 -18.40
CA VAL A 425 -4.46 -18.39 -17.97
C VAL A 425 -4.96 -18.69 -16.55
N THR A 426 -5.08 -17.67 -15.73
CA THR A 426 -5.56 -17.79 -14.36
C THR A 426 -6.43 -16.60 -13.95
N ASP A 427 -7.30 -16.82 -12.97
CA ASP A 427 -8.04 -15.75 -12.28
C ASP A 427 -7.24 -15.13 -11.14
N SER A 428 -6.03 -15.64 -10.81
CA SER A 428 -5.16 -15.11 -9.77
C SER A 428 -3.68 -15.39 -10.07
N ALA A 429 -2.96 -14.33 -10.43
CA ALA A 429 -1.55 -14.42 -10.84
C ALA A 429 -0.63 -15.02 -9.78
N SER A 430 -0.91 -14.82 -8.48
CA SER A 430 -0.08 -15.32 -7.36
C SER A 430 0.20 -16.82 -7.46
N TYR A 431 -0.78 -17.62 -7.88
CA TYR A 431 -0.60 -19.09 -8.00
C TYR A 431 0.41 -19.47 -9.07
N LEU A 432 0.39 -18.79 -10.21
CA LEU A 432 1.34 -19.05 -11.30
C LEU A 432 2.75 -18.50 -10.99
N LEU A 433 2.83 -17.37 -10.31
CA LEU A 433 4.09 -16.79 -9.85
C LEU A 433 4.80 -17.74 -8.88
N LEU A 434 4.07 -18.24 -7.88
CA LEU A 434 4.60 -19.17 -6.88
C LEU A 434 4.94 -20.55 -7.46
N ALA A 435 4.28 -20.96 -8.55
CA ALA A 435 4.56 -22.20 -9.27
C ALA A 435 5.63 -22.04 -10.38
N ASN A 436 6.23 -20.87 -10.57
CA ASN A 436 7.12 -20.57 -11.69
C ASN A 436 6.52 -20.93 -13.08
N ARG A 437 5.23 -20.60 -13.27
CA ARG A 437 4.45 -20.89 -14.49
C ARG A 437 3.75 -19.66 -15.06
N PHE A 438 4.16 -18.47 -14.63
CA PHE A 438 3.53 -17.20 -15.05
C PHE A 438 4.01 -16.71 -16.41
N VAL A 439 5.29 -16.95 -16.74
CA VAL A 439 5.88 -16.57 -18.04
C VAL A 439 5.66 -17.71 -19.03
N SER A 440 5.28 -17.38 -20.26
CA SER A 440 5.04 -18.34 -21.33
C SER A 440 5.99 -18.12 -22.49
N ASP A 441 6.50 -19.21 -23.06
CA ASP A 441 7.32 -19.21 -24.28
C ASP A 441 6.47 -19.37 -25.54
N VAL A 442 5.14 -19.59 -25.37
CA VAL A 442 4.21 -19.79 -26.48
C VAL A 442 3.83 -18.45 -27.10
N PRO A 443 4.11 -18.21 -28.40
CA PRO A 443 3.72 -17.01 -29.09
C PRO A 443 2.19 -16.80 -29.04
N GLY A 444 1.76 -15.55 -28.79
CA GLY A 444 0.33 -15.21 -28.72
C GLY A 444 -0.38 -15.68 -27.44
N CYS A 445 0.36 -16.16 -26.43
CA CYS A 445 -0.23 -16.45 -25.13
C CYS A 445 -0.79 -15.17 -24.50
N PRO A 446 -2.04 -15.16 -24.01
CA PRO A 446 -2.64 -13.98 -23.40
C PRO A 446 -1.86 -13.49 -22.17
N ALA A 447 -1.56 -12.21 -22.14
CA ALA A 447 -0.81 -11.59 -21.06
C ALA A 447 -1.70 -11.15 -19.87
N MET A 448 -2.69 -11.98 -19.50
CA MET A 448 -3.59 -11.63 -18.40
C MET A 448 -2.85 -11.59 -17.06
N VAL A 449 -2.95 -10.46 -16.36
CA VAL A 449 -2.30 -10.21 -15.05
C VAL A 449 -3.36 -9.94 -13.99
N ASP A 450 -4.23 -8.97 -14.25
CA ASP A 450 -5.31 -8.52 -13.38
C ASP A 450 -6.67 -8.87 -14.02
N SER A 451 -7.21 -10.04 -13.66
CA SER A 451 -8.48 -10.53 -14.19
C SER A 451 -9.65 -9.62 -13.81
N LEU A 452 -9.70 -9.19 -12.53
CA LEU A 452 -10.73 -8.28 -12.04
C LEU A 452 -10.58 -6.87 -12.63
N GLY A 453 -9.35 -6.37 -12.74
CA GLY A 453 -9.06 -5.11 -13.40
C GLY A 453 -9.42 -5.11 -14.87
N THR A 454 -9.25 -6.26 -15.56
CA THR A 454 -9.69 -6.44 -16.94
C THR A 454 -11.21 -6.24 -17.07
N ASP A 455 -11.98 -6.84 -16.16
CA ASP A 455 -13.43 -6.65 -16.14
C ASP A 455 -13.81 -5.19 -15.88
N LEU A 456 -13.18 -4.55 -14.90
CA LEU A 456 -13.43 -3.16 -14.54
C LEU A 456 -13.09 -2.19 -15.68
N ALA A 457 -11.93 -2.35 -16.31
CA ALA A 457 -11.50 -1.44 -17.39
C ALA A 457 -12.36 -1.59 -18.65
N LEU A 458 -12.71 -2.81 -19.02
CA LEU A 458 -13.48 -3.08 -20.24
C LEU A 458 -14.98 -2.84 -20.07
N SER A 459 -15.49 -2.80 -18.84
CA SER A 459 -16.91 -2.61 -18.56
C SER A 459 -17.28 -1.22 -18.05
N GLY A 460 -16.32 -0.30 -17.96
CA GLY A 460 -16.55 1.02 -17.36
C GLY A 460 -16.80 0.94 -15.85
N GLY A 461 -16.00 0.15 -15.13
CA GLY A 461 -16.03 0.05 -13.67
C GLY A 461 -16.94 -1.04 -13.09
N ARG A 462 -17.56 -1.88 -13.90
CA ARG A 462 -18.44 -2.97 -13.44
C ARG A 462 -17.64 -4.20 -13.05
N ARG A 463 -18.15 -4.96 -12.10
CA ARG A 463 -17.63 -6.28 -11.70
C ARG A 463 -18.49 -7.41 -12.30
N PRO A 464 -18.02 -8.67 -12.25
CA PRO A 464 -18.81 -9.81 -12.69
C PRO A 464 -20.25 -9.80 -12.15
N ASN A 465 -20.43 -9.54 -10.86
CA ASN A 465 -21.75 -9.49 -10.19
C ASN A 465 -22.51 -8.16 -10.34
N SER A 466 -21.97 -7.19 -11.05
CA SER A 466 -22.61 -5.89 -11.30
C SER A 466 -22.75 -5.58 -12.79
N GLY A 467 -22.82 -6.62 -13.64
CA GLY A 467 -23.10 -6.53 -15.06
C GLY A 467 -21.89 -6.49 -15.98
N ALA A 468 -20.67 -6.79 -15.51
CA ALA A 468 -19.53 -6.95 -16.41
C ALA A 468 -19.71 -8.16 -17.33
N ALA A 469 -20.41 -9.20 -16.88
CA ALA A 469 -20.71 -10.38 -17.68
C ALA A 469 -21.53 -10.06 -18.95
N ASP A 470 -22.35 -9.02 -18.91
CA ASP A 470 -23.20 -8.61 -20.02
C ASP A 470 -22.48 -7.72 -21.06
N VAL A 471 -21.21 -7.36 -20.79
CA VAL A 471 -20.43 -6.47 -21.66
C VAL A 471 -19.69 -7.29 -22.71
N PRO A 472 -19.98 -7.06 -24.02
CA PRO A 472 -19.37 -7.85 -25.11
C PRO A 472 -17.83 -7.81 -25.10
N ALA A 473 -17.21 -6.67 -24.78
CA ALA A 473 -15.75 -6.54 -24.73
C ALA A 473 -15.14 -7.42 -23.65
N VAL A 474 -15.78 -7.55 -22.48
CA VAL A 474 -15.35 -8.42 -21.37
C VAL A 474 -15.45 -9.89 -21.81
N GLN A 475 -16.59 -10.28 -22.40
CA GLN A 475 -16.76 -11.65 -22.91
C GLN A 475 -15.77 -12.01 -24.02
N ALA A 476 -15.47 -11.05 -24.91
CA ALA A 476 -14.48 -11.22 -25.97
C ALA A 476 -13.06 -11.42 -25.39
N ALA A 477 -12.67 -10.65 -24.38
CA ALA A 477 -11.37 -10.78 -23.71
C ALA A 477 -11.19 -12.15 -23.04
N TRP A 478 -12.19 -12.62 -22.28
CA TRP A 478 -12.14 -13.94 -21.66
C TRP A 478 -12.19 -15.08 -22.66
N ARG A 479 -13.02 -14.96 -23.72
CA ARG A 479 -13.04 -15.93 -24.79
C ARG A 479 -11.70 -16.00 -25.53
N TYR A 480 -11.07 -14.85 -25.79
CA TYR A 480 -9.73 -14.78 -26.36
C TYR A 480 -8.72 -15.49 -25.47
N ALA A 481 -8.74 -15.18 -24.16
CA ALA A 481 -7.84 -15.80 -23.18
C ALA A 481 -7.98 -17.33 -23.17
N PHE A 482 -9.21 -17.85 -23.08
CA PHE A 482 -9.43 -19.28 -23.11
C PHE A 482 -9.12 -19.93 -24.49
N ARG A 483 -9.30 -19.19 -25.58
CA ARG A 483 -9.00 -19.72 -26.93
C ARG A 483 -7.52 -20.04 -27.12
N HIS A 484 -6.62 -19.26 -26.52
CA HIS A 484 -5.18 -19.39 -26.71
C HIS A 484 -4.48 -20.15 -25.59
N ALA A 485 -5.12 -20.33 -24.43
CA ALA A 485 -4.55 -21.05 -23.31
C ALA A 485 -4.38 -22.55 -23.60
N GLN A 486 -3.25 -23.12 -23.21
CA GLN A 486 -3.01 -24.56 -23.14
C GLN A 486 -3.54 -25.13 -21.81
N TYR A 487 -3.34 -24.38 -20.75
CA TYR A 487 -3.79 -24.70 -19.39
C TYR A 487 -4.54 -23.53 -18.80
N VAL A 488 -5.44 -23.83 -17.86
CA VAL A 488 -6.13 -22.83 -17.05
C VAL A 488 -6.05 -23.24 -15.59
N VAL A 489 -5.68 -22.31 -14.72
CA VAL A 489 -5.67 -22.51 -13.26
C VAL A 489 -6.73 -21.60 -12.66
N LEU A 490 -7.80 -22.17 -12.11
CA LEU A 490 -8.88 -21.42 -11.51
C LEU A 490 -8.90 -21.66 -9.99
N THR A 491 -8.95 -20.55 -9.25
CA THR A 491 -9.20 -20.59 -7.82
C THR A 491 -10.68 -20.90 -7.55
N TYR A 492 -11.02 -21.18 -6.29
CA TYR A 492 -12.41 -21.33 -5.87
C TYR A 492 -13.29 -20.15 -6.32
N ARG A 493 -12.76 -18.93 -6.26
CA ARG A 493 -13.47 -17.72 -6.73
C ARG A 493 -13.61 -17.66 -8.25
N GLY A 494 -12.69 -18.26 -8.99
CA GLY A 494 -12.76 -18.35 -10.46
C GLY A 494 -13.84 -19.32 -10.94
N THR A 495 -14.19 -20.34 -10.15
CA THR A 495 -15.19 -21.37 -10.51
C THR A 495 -16.62 -21.00 -10.14
N LEU A 496 -16.85 -19.96 -9.32
CA LEU A 496 -18.19 -19.54 -8.93
C LEU A 496 -18.90 -18.80 -10.09
N GLN A 497 -20.11 -19.22 -10.41
CA GLN A 497 -20.99 -18.52 -11.34
C GLN A 497 -21.56 -17.26 -10.70
N CYS A 498 -21.39 -16.12 -11.36
CA CYS A 498 -22.00 -14.87 -10.96
C CYS A 498 -23.51 -14.88 -11.28
N GLY A 499 -24.31 -14.43 -10.33
CA GLY A 499 -25.77 -14.34 -10.47
C GLY A 499 -26.58 -15.42 -9.77
N LEU A 500 -25.96 -16.50 -9.30
CA LEU A 500 -26.63 -17.58 -8.56
C LEU A 500 -26.41 -17.53 -7.05
N SER A 501 -25.55 -16.65 -6.57
CA SER A 501 -25.22 -16.50 -5.15
C SER A 501 -25.38 -15.06 -4.67
N PRO A 502 -25.95 -14.82 -3.48
CA PRO A 502 -25.96 -13.51 -2.84
C PRO A 502 -24.55 -13.07 -2.34
N HIS A 503 -23.54 -13.97 -2.42
CA HIS A 503 -22.18 -13.69 -1.99
C HIS A 503 -21.31 -13.14 -3.13
N PRO A 504 -20.15 -12.51 -2.80
CA PRO A 504 -19.23 -11.96 -3.78
C PRO A 504 -18.88 -13.00 -4.84
N CYS A 505 -19.30 -12.72 -6.06
CA CYS A 505 -19.03 -13.53 -7.24
C CYS A 505 -17.56 -13.78 -7.45
N GLY A 506 -17.31 -14.85 -8.19
CA GLY A 506 -16.00 -15.16 -8.73
C GLY A 506 -15.38 -14.03 -9.53
N ARG A 507 -14.14 -14.23 -9.90
CA ARG A 507 -13.34 -13.25 -10.65
C ARG A 507 -13.52 -13.35 -12.16
N ILE A 508 -14.27 -14.35 -12.64
CA ILE A 508 -14.56 -14.55 -14.06
C ILE A 508 -16.04 -14.25 -14.29
N PRO A 509 -16.37 -13.40 -15.27
CA PRO A 509 -17.74 -13.03 -15.60
C PRO A 509 -18.42 -14.11 -16.46
N TRP A 510 -18.71 -15.24 -15.85
CA TRP A 510 -19.32 -16.37 -16.52
C TRP A 510 -20.70 -16.05 -17.11
N THR A 511 -20.84 -16.30 -18.40
CA THR A 511 -22.14 -16.46 -19.08
C THR A 511 -22.35 -17.92 -19.42
N PRO A 512 -23.60 -18.37 -19.68
CA PRO A 512 -23.86 -19.73 -20.12
C PRO A 512 -23.01 -20.12 -21.35
N GLN A 513 -22.83 -19.19 -22.30
CA GLN A 513 -22.05 -19.39 -23.51
C GLN A 513 -20.54 -19.53 -23.23
N LEU A 514 -19.98 -18.65 -22.37
CA LEU A 514 -18.56 -18.71 -22.01
C LEU A 514 -18.26 -19.98 -21.21
N LEU A 515 -19.18 -20.38 -20.31
CA LEU A 515 -19.05 -21.60 -19.52
C LEU A 515 -19.14 -22.86 -20.38
N ALA A 516 -20.10 -22.89 -21.30
CA ALA A 516 -20.24 -24.01 -22.27
C ALA A 516 -18.98 -24.14 -23.13
N TYR A 517 -18.46 -23.01 -23.65
CA TYR A 517 -17.19 -22.99 -24.37
C TYR A 517 -16.03 -23.53 -23.53
N PHE A 518 -15.93 -23.11 -22.28
CA PHE A 518 -14.88 -23.55 -21.35
C PHE A 518 -14.94 -25.07 -21.14
N HIS A 519 -16.10 -25.61 -20.81
CA HIS A 519 -16.27 -27.07 -20.62
C HIS A 519 -16.07 -27.90 -21.90
N ALA A 520 -16.42 -27.35 -23.05
CA ALA A 520 -16.14 -28.00 -24.33
C ALA A 520 -14.63 -28.01 -24.64
N SER A 521 -13.89 -26.99 -24.23
CA SER A 521 -12.47 -26.79 -24.56
C SER A 521 -11.51 -27.40 -23.57
N PHE A 522 -11.87 -27.51 -22.29
CA PHE A 522 -10.98 -27.90 -21.21
C PHE A 522 -11.53 -29.09 -20.40
N ARG A 523 -10.60 -29.86 -19.80
CA ARG A 523 -10.91 -30.90 -18.82
C ARG A 523 -10.15 -30.63 -17.55
N ALA A 524 -10.76 -30.86 -16.39
CA ALA A 524 -10.06 -30.83 -15.11
C ALA A 524 -9.06 -32.00 -15.07
N VAL A 525 -7.81 -31.68 -14.73
CA VAL A 525 -6.72 -32.67 -14.65
C VAL A 525 -6.13 -32.79 -13.25
N ARG A 526 -6.33 -31.76 -12.41
CA ARG A 526 -5.91 -31.79 -11.02
C ARG A 526 -6.78 -30.88 -10.16
N HIS A 527 -7.31 -31.43 -9.09
CA HIS A 527 -7.97 -30.66 -8.03
C HIS A 527 -7.03 -30.50 -6.84
N ALA A 528 -6.97 -29.30 -6.29
CA ALA A 528 -6.32 -28.96 -5.03
C ALA A 528 -7.30 -28.14 -4.16
N PHE A 529 -7.03 -28.04 -2.88
CA PHE A 529 -7.96 -27.38 -1.94
C PHE A 529 -8.30 -25.93 -2.33
N HIS A 530 -7.34 -25.19 -2.90
CA HIS A 530 -7.52 -23.76 -3.23
C HIS A 530 -7.74 -23.49 -4.73
N PHE A 531 -7.48 -24.46 -5.60
CA PHE A 531 -7.56 -24.27 -7.06
C PHE A 531 -7.76 -25.58 -7.82
N THR A 532 -8.17 -25.45 -9.07
CA THR A 532 -8.26 -26.57 -10.03
C THR A 532 -7.43 -26.23 -11.27
N VAL A 533 -6.64 -27.19 -11.72
CA VAL A 533 -5.88 -27.12 -12.98
C VAL A 533 -6.69 -27.80 -14.07
N TYR A 534 -6.89 -27.09 -15.16
CA TYR A 534 -7.54 -27.58 -16.38
C TYR A 534 -6.53 -27.63 -17.51
N ALA A 535 -6.61 -28.65 -18.33
CA ALA A 535 -5.85 -28.77 -19.59
C ALA A 535 -6.78 -28.72 -20.77
N ARG A 536 -6.34 -28.16 -21.89
CA ARG A 536 -7.08 -28.18 -23.16
C ARG A 536 -7.33 -29.60 -23.58
N ARG A 537 -8.54 -29.89 -24.09
CA ARG A 537 -8.88 -31.20 -24.65
C ARG A 537 -7.99 -31.45 -25.87
N GLY A 538 -7.49 -32.68 -25.98
CA GLY A 538 -6.53 -33.04 -27.04
C GLY A 538 -5.06 -32.73 -26.75
N LEU A 539 -4.77 -31.95 -25.67
CA LEU A 539 -3.38 -31.72 -25.23
C LEU A 539 -2.83 -33.00 -24.59
N ALA A 540 -1.69 -33.50 -25.10
CA ALA A 540 -0.95 -34.59 -24.45
C ALA A 540 -0.40 -34.11 -23.10
N LEU A 541 -0.80 -34.78 -22.02
CA LEU A 541 -0.26 -34.49 -20.69
C LEU A 541 1.11 -35.15 -20.56
N HIS A 542 2.11 -34.39 -20.16
CA HIS A 542 3.39 -34.98 -19.80
C HIS A 542 3.19 -35.88 -18.58
N ALA A 543 3.66 -37.13 -18.67
CA ALA A 543 3.72 -37.99 -17.50
C ALA A 543 4.56 -37.27 -16.41
N PRO A 544 4.10 -37.24 -15.15
CA PRO A 544 4.87 -36.60 -14.10
C PRO A 544 6.24 -37.25 -14.03
N ALA A 545 7.30 -36.43 -14.20
CA ALA A 545 8.66 -36.90 -13.96
C ALA A 545 8.70 -37.50 -12.55
N ALA A 546 9.16 -38.74 -12.43
CA ALA A 546 9.34 -39.40 -11.16
C ALA A 546 10.25 -38.50 -10.30
N LEU A 547 9.78 -38.09 -9.12
CA LEU A 547 10.61 -37.38 -8.17
C LEU A 547 11.83 -38.24 -7.85
N PRO A 548 13.06 -37.70 -7.84
CA PRO A 548 14.15 -38.38 -7.19
C PRO A 548 13.74 -38.59 -5.73
N ARG A 549 13.85 -39.83 -5.27
CA ARG A 549 13.53 -40.28 -3.91
C ARG A 549 14.43 -39.61 -2.87
#